data_bb38a91c8b30325b3164f6bfcd8fd7f8
#
_entry.id   bb38a91c8b30325b3164f6bfcd8fd7f8
#
_cell.length_a   1.000
_cell.length_b   1.000
_cell.length_c   1.000
_cell.angle_alpha   90.00
_cell.angle_beta   90.00
_cell.angle_gamma   90.00
#
_symmetry.space_group_name_H-M   'P 1'
#
loop_
_entity.id
_entity.type
_entity.pdbx_description
1 polymer ?
#
loop_
_entity_poly.entity_id
_entity_poly.type
_entity_poly.pdbx_seq_one_letter_code
_entity_poly.pdbx_strand_id
1 'polypeptide(L)' 'MEAYYVYMLRCRGGSLYTGMTNDVARRMAMHCSGRGAKYTRAHPPEALAALW' A
#
# COMPACT_ATOMS: atom_id res chain seq x y z
N MET A 1 -13.98 18.37 2.75
CA MET A 1 -14.06 17.37 1.67
C MET A 1 -12.85 16.47 1.74
N GLU A 2 -13.07 15.18 1.78
CA GLU A 2 -11.96 14.21 1.81
C GLU A 2 -11.47 13.92 0.40
N ALA A 3 -10.15 13.89 0.26
CA ALA A 3 -9.52 13.49 -0.97
C ALA A 3 -9.03 12.05 -0.84
N TYR A 4 -9.21 11.27 -1.89
CA TYR A 4 -8.69 9.90 -1.93
C TYR A 4 -7.53 9.83 -2.89
N TYR A 5 -6.57 8.99 -2.54
CA TYR A 5 -5.37 8.76 -3.34
C TYR A 5 -5.35 7.29 -3.75
N VAL A 6 -4.95 7.05 -4.98
CA VAL A 6 -4.67 5.69 -5.46
C VAL A 6 -3.17 5.50 -5.34
N TYR A 7 -2.77 4.40 -4.74
CA TYR A 7 -1.36 4.08 -4.55
C TYR A 7 -1.05 2.70 -5.10
N MET A 8 0.19 2.53 -5.53
CA MET A 8 0.66 1.24 -6.03
C MET A 8 1.94 0.89 -5.28
N LEU A 9 1.96 -0.28 -4.68
CA LEU A 9 3.10 -0.79 -3.92
C LEU A 9 3.80 -1.89 -4.69
N ARG A 10 5.13 -1.81 -4.74
CA ARG A 10 5.92 -2.93 -5.21
C ARG A 10 6.19 -3.84 -4.01
N CYS A 11 5.82 -5.10 -4.13
CA CYS A 11 5.92 -6.06 -3.06
C CYS A 11 7.06 -7.05 -3.31
N ARG A 12 7.40 -7.80 -2.26
CA ARG A 12 8.41 -8.85 -2.36
C ARG A 12 8.06 -9.81 -3.49
N GLY A 13 9.06 -10.18 -4.29
CA GLY A 13 8.83 -11.03 -5.45
C GLY A 13 8.50 -10.29 -6.73
N GLY A 14 8.44 -8.94 -6.67
CA GLY A 14 8.19 -8.11 -7.84
C GLY A 14 6.74 -7.87 -8.20
N SER A 15 5.80 -8.37 -7.38
CA SER A 15 4.38 -8.13 -7.63
C SER A 15 3.97 -6.72 -7.24
N LEU A 16 2.83 -6.26 -7.77
CA LEU A 16 2.30 -4.93 -7.49
C LEU A 16 0.94 -5.06 -6.82
N TYR A 17 0.71 -4.20 -5.83
CA TYR A 17 -0.58 -4.10 -5.17
C TYR A 17 -1.10 -2.67 -5.31
N THR A 18 -2.33 -2.52 -5.77
CA THR A 18 -2.98 -1.22 -5.94
C THR A 18 -4.09 -1.07 -4.91
N GLY A 19 -4.12 0.06 -4.23
CA GLY A 19 -5.15 0.36 -3.25
C GLY A 19 -5.55 1.81 -3.30
N MET A 20 -6.52 2.18 -2.45
CA MET A 20 -7.02 3.55 -2.36
C MET A 20 -7.19 3.92 -0.90
N THR A 21 -6.81 5.15 -0.57
CA THR A 21 -6.91 5.64 0.81
C THR A 21 -7.07 7.15 0.86
N ASN A 22 -7.66 7.65 1.91
CA ASN A 22 -7.69 9.08 2.21
C ASN A 22 -6.56 9.50 3.16
N ASP A 23 -5.76 8.55 3.62
CA ASP A 23 -4.63 8.81 4.53
C ASP A 23 -3.47 7.90 4.15
N VAL A 24 -2.62 8.40 3.26
CA VAL A 24 -1.51 7.63 2.69
C VAL A 24 -0.52 7.20 3.76
N ALA A 25 -0.13 8.12 4.64
CA ALA A 25 0.87 7.81 5.67
C ALA A 25 0.40 6.69 6.61
N ARG A 26 -0.86 6.79 7.06
CA ARG A 26 -1.43 5.77 7.94
C ARG A 26 -1.52 4.42 7.23
N ARG A 27 -1.96 4.44 5.96
CA ARG A 27 -2.11 3.19 5.21
C ARG A 27 -0.77 2.51 4.96
N MET A 28 0.26 3.31 4.65
CA MET A 28 1.61 2.78 4.48
C MET A 28 2.13 2.14 5.78
N ALA A 29 1.88 2.81 6.92
CA ALA A 29 2.27 2.27 8.21
C ALA A 29 1.58 0.93 8.50
N MET A 30 0.30 0.81 8.13
CA MET A 30 -0.43 -0.45 8.29
C MET A 30 0.16 -1.57 7.43
N HIS A 31 0.48 -1.28 6.18
CA HIS A 31 1.09 -2.28 5.30
C HIS A 31 2.45 -2.72 5.82
N CYS A 32 3.27 -1.79 6.28
CA CYS A 32 4.62 -2.09 6.80
C CYS A 32 4.57 -2.89 8.10
N SER A 33 3.52 -2.71 8.90
CA SER A 33 3.37 -3.43 10.17
C SER A 33 2.69 -4.79 10.02
N GLY A 34 2.31 -5.17 8.81
CA GLY A 34 1.63 -6.43 8.56
C GLY A 34 0.14 -6.40 8.84
N ARG A 35 -0.43 -5.20 9.00
CA ARG A 35 -1.86 -5.02 9.27
C ARG A 35 -2.65 -4.53 8.07
N GLY A 36 -2.01 -4.51 6.91
CA GLY A 36 -2.65 -4.08 5.68
C GLY A 36 -3.54 -5.15 5.08
N ALA A 37 -3.73 -5.08 3.77
CA ALA A 37 -4.53 -6.07 3.05
C ALA A 37 -3.92 -7.47 3.17
N LYS A 38 -4.77 -8.47 3.02
CA LYS A 38 -4.32 -9.86 3.09
C LYS A 38 -3.19 -10.14 2.11
N TYR A 39 -3.27 -9.56 0.92
CA TYR A 39 -2.23 -9.70 -0.10
C TYR A 39 -0.88 -9.19 0.40
N THR A 40 -0.84 -7.99 0.98
CA THR A 40 0.40 -7.38 1.44
C THR A 40 0.94 -8.00 2.72
N ARG A 41 0.13 -8.77 3.42
CA ARG A 41 0.60 -9.57 4.56
C ARG A 41 1.41 -10.77 4.09
N ALA A 42 0.99 -11.38 2.98
CA ALA A 42 1.70 -12.51 2.37
C ALA A 42 2.87 -12.05 1.49
N HIS A 43 2.76 -10.84 0.91
CA HIS A 43 3.75 -10.26 0.01
C HIS A 43 4.12 -8.87 0.52
N PRO A 44 5.02 -8.78 1.52
CA PRO A 44 5.35 -7.49 2.16
C PRO A 44 5.77 -6.43 1.15
N PRO A 45 5.27 -5.20 1.31
CA PRO A 45 5.64 -4.12 0.41
C PRO A 45 7.10 -3.70 0.61
N GLU A 46 7.78 -3.41 -0.50
CA GLU A 46 9.16 -2.96 -0.50
C GLU A 46 9.28 -1.47 -0.83
N ALA A 47 8.41 -0.97 -1.67
CA ALA A 47 8.47 0.42 -2.09
C ALA A 47 7.12 0.91 -2.60
N LEU A 48 6.91 2.23 -2.49
CA LEU A 48 5.78 2.89 -3.14
C LEU A 48 6.17 3.13 -4.59
N ALA A 49 5.49 2.45 -5.51
CA ALA A 49 5.81 2.52 -6.93
C ALA A 49 5.15 3.72 -7.61
N ALA A 50 3.93 4.06 -7.19
CA ALA A 50 3.20 5.19 -7.77
C ALA A 50 2.15 5.71 -6.80
N LEU A 51 1.79 6.98 -6.97
CA LEU A 51 0.76 7.65 -6.17
C LEU A 51 0.04 8.66 -7.04
N TRP A 52 -1.30 8.61 -7.03
CA TRP A 52 -2.14 9.56 -7.75
C TRP A 52 -3.08 10.32 -6.84
#